data_bf614344d59238b5fbf4784b6303eb8c
#
_entry.id   bf614344d59238b5fbf4784b6303eb8c
#
_cell.length_a   1.000
_cell.length_b   1.000
_cell.length_c   1.000
_cell.angle_alpha   90.00
_cell.angle_beta   90.00
_cell.angle_gamma   90.00
#
_symmetry.space_group_name_H-M   'P 1'
#
loop_
_entity.id
_entity.type
_entity.pdbx_description
1 polymer ?
#
loop_
_entity_poly.entity_id
_entity_poly.type
_entity_poly.pdbx_seq_one_letter_code
_entity_poly.pdbx_strand_id
1 'polypeptide(L)'
;MPIARTTPFSRSFKPALTALLFLPFLVSGHDRPSQLEQVLQRGSLTMLTRNGPSTYYLGPDGPTGPEVELAREFADYLGVALEIEAATAFAQLSGLLERRQGDLIAASLTRTPERELRFNFGPDYLETSTVVVYLRGQERPESLADLAGRKIMVIADSSYEETLRAAREEIPGLAWEPRDDVGMEELLLAVADGAIDATLVDSNIYNL
;
A
#
# COMPACT_ATOMS: atom_id res chain seq x y z
N MET A 1 -58.00 -54.38 68.46
CA MET A 1 -56.70 -53.72 68.60
C MET A 1 -55.64 -54.69 68.21
N PRO A 2 -54.98 -54.53 67.12
CA PRO A 2 -53.62 -55.02 66.97
C PRO A 2 -52.67 -53.97 66.38
N ILE A 3 -51.46 -54.06 66.82
CA ILE A 3 -50.30 -53.20 66.67
C ILE A 3 -49.63 -53.47 65.32
N ALA A 4 -49.39 -52.43 64.50
CA ALA A 4 -48.65 -52.56 63.29
C ALA A 4 -47.12 -52.54 63.57
N ARG A 5 -46.40 -53.50 63.05
CA ARG A 5 -44.93 -53.55 63.07
C ARG A 5 -44.38 -52.93 61.79
N THR A 6 -43.54 -51.88 61.93
CA THR A 6 -42.78 -51.30 60.85
C THR A 6 -41.43 -51.94 60.71
N THR A 7 -41.07 -52.41 59.50
CA THR A 7 -39.74 -52.88 59.14
C THR A 7 -38.94 -51.75 58.52
N PRO A 8 -37.66 -51.53 58.88
CA PRO A 8 -36.84 -50.57 58.26
C PRO A 8 -36.23 -51.10 56.94
N PHE A 9 -36.43 -50.33 55.86
CA PHE A 9 -35.86 -50.59 54.53
C PHE A 9 -34.52 -49.86 54.40
N SER A 10 -33.41 -50.63 54.52
CA SER A 10 -32.06 -50.15 54.33
C SER A 10 -31.76 -50.06 52.81
N ARG A 11 -31.73 -48.87 52.27
CA ARG A 11 -31.18 -48.64 50.93
C ARG A 11 -29.70 -48.22 51.02
N SER A 12 -28.85 -49.17 50.65
CA SER A 12 -27.41 -48.92 50.44
C SER A 12 -27.20 -48.05 49.19
N PHE A 13 -26.82 -46.80 49.41
CA PHE A 13 -26.40 -45.91 48.33
C PHE A 13 -24.90 -46.13 48.06
N LYS A 14 -24.55 -46.70 46.91
CA LYS A 14 -23.18 -46.74 46.43
C LYS A 14 -22.88 -45.38 45.75
N PRO A 15 -21.86 -44.63 46.16
CA PRO A 15 -21.48 -43.46 45.42
C PRO A 15 -20.83 -43.85 44.10
N ALA A 16 -21.43 -43.48 42.97
CA ALA A 16 -20.80 -43.55 41.66
C ALA A 16 -19.75 -42.43 41.58
N LEU A 17 -18.49 -42.83 41.60
CA LEU A 17 -17.35 -41.91 41.41
C LEU A 17 -17.31 -41.52 39.93
N THR A 18 -17.94 -40.40 39.58
CA THR A 18 -17.86 -39.78 38.23
C THR A 18 -16.50 -39.12 38.12
N ALA A 19 -15.53 -39.82 37.51
CA ALA A 19 -14.25 -39.23 37.13
C ALA A 19 -14.50 -38.21 36.04
N LEU A 20 -14.48 -36.91 36.40
CA LEU A 20 -14.51 -35.80 35.48
C LEU A 20 -13.13 -35.74 34.80
N LEU A 21 -13.00 -36.30 33.60
CA LEU A 21 -11.82 -36.15 32.74
C LEU A 21 -11.72 -34.67 32.32
N PHE A 22 -10.90 -33.92 33.04
CA PHE A 22 -10.42 -32.62 32.58
C PHE A 22 -9.49 -32.89 31.39
N LEU A 23 -10.00 -32.80 30.14
CA LEU A 23 -9.16 -32.63 28.97
C LEU A 23 -8.62 -31.18 29.04
N PRO A 24 -7.30 -31.00 29.14
CA PRO A 24 -6.75 -29.68 28.93
C PRO A 24 -7.02 -29.30 27.46
N PHE A 25 -7.91 -28.36 27.24
CA PHE A 25 -8.02 -27.66 25.97
C PHE A 25 -6.70 -26.91 25.82
N LEU A 26 -5.72 -27.50 25.13
CA LEU A 26 -4.58 -26.81 24.59
C LEU A 26 -5.13 -25.87 23.53
N VAL A 27 -5.48 -24.66 23.96
CA VAL A 27 -5.62 -23.51 23.05
C VAL A 27 -4.21 -23.24 22.56
N SER A 28 -3.79 -23.96 21.52
CA SER A 28 -2.66 -23.57 20.70
C SER A 28 -3.08 -22.28 20.05
N GLY A 29 -2.72 -21.15 20.66
CA GLY A 29 -2.72 -19.86 19.99
C GLY A 29 -1.76 -20.01 18.81
N HIS A 30 -2.29 -20.32 17.64
CA HIS A 30 -1.54 -20.21 16.41
C HIS A 30 -1.43 -18.71 16.16
N ASP A 31 -0.34 -18.10 16.64
CA ASP A 31 0.06 -16.79 16.16
C ASP A 31 0.13 -16.90 14.65
N ARG A 32 -0.65 -16.07 13.96
CA ARG A 32 -0.60 -16.06 12.49
C ARG A 32 0.83 -15.71 12.09
N PRO A 33 1.43 -16.45 11.15
CA PRO A 33 2.79 -16.17 10.74
C PRO A 33 2.88 -14.72 10.27
N SER A 34 3.96 -14.04 10.62
CA SER A 34 4.26 -12.68 10.14
C SER A 34 4.32 -12.67 8.61
N GLN A 35 4.20 -11.51 7.99
CA GLN A 35 4.29 -11.40 6.54
C GLN A 35 5.65 -11.90 6.03
N LEU A 36 6.74 -11.60 6.74
CA LEU A 36 8.07 -12.10 6.42
C LEU A 36 8.14 -13.64 6.47
N GLU A 37 7.59 -14.26 7.52
CA GLU A 37 7.55 -15.74 7.60
C GLU A 37 6.75 -16.34 6.45
N GLN A 38 5.67 -15.69 6.01
CA GLN A 38 4.89 -16.14 4.85
C GLN A 38 5.69 -16.06 3.55
N VAL A 39 6.44 -14.96 3.33
CA VAL A 39 7.37 -14.78 2.19
C VAL A 39 8.43 -15.88 2.18
N LEU A 40 9.10 -16.11 3.32
CA LEU A 40 10.13 -17.16 3.45
C LEU A 40 9.59 -18.56 3.22
N GLN A 41 8.40 -18.86 3.75
CA GLN A 41 7.74 -20.17 3.56
C GLN A 41 7.30 -20.39 2.11
N ARG A 42 6.80 -19.35 1.45
CA ARG A 42 6.39 -19.39 0.04
C ARG A 42 7.58 -19.47 -0.91
N GLY A 43 8.72 -18.92 -0.51
CA GLY A 43 9.94 -18.84 -1.30
C GLY A 43 9.89 -17.75 -2.38
N SER A 44 8.94 -16.81 -2.29
CA SER A 44 8.85 -15.68 -3.21
C SER A 44 8.44 -14.38 -2.51
N LEU A 45 8.97 -13.27 -3.01
CA LEU A 45 8.64 -11.89 -2.63
C LEU A 45 7.92 -11.23 -3.79
N THR A 46 6.67 -10.81 -3.59
CA THR A 46 5.85 -10.18 -4.64
C THR A 46 5.93 -8.66 -4.51
N MET A 47 6.56 -8.02 -5.50
CA MET A 47 6.67 -6.58 -5.64
C MET A 47 5.48 -6.03 -6.43
N LEU A 48 4.72 -5.11 -5.86
CA LEU A 48 3.71 -4.31 -6.54
C LEU A 48 4.37 -3.05 -7.10
N THR A 49 4.20 -2.82 -8.38
CA THR A 49 4.81 -1.68 -9.08
C THR A 49 3.91 -1.15 -10.19
N ARG A 50 4.38 -0.14 -10.92
CA ARG A 50 3.78 0.31 -12.18
C ARG A 50 4.87 0.64 -13.18
N ASN A 51 4.48 0.70 -14.46
CA ASN A 51 5.40 1.09 -15.51
C ASN A 51 5.83 2.57 -15.36
N GLY A 52 7.12 2.80 -15.46
CA GLY A 52 7.73 4.13 -15.40
C GLY A 52 9.26 4.04 -15.37
N PRO A 53 9.97 5.07 -15.85
CA PRO A 53 11.44 5.03 -16.02
C PRO A 53 12.20 4.92 -14.68
N SER A 54 11.62 5.41 -13.59
CA SER A 54 12.22 5.35 -12.24
C SER A 54 11.83 4.10 -11.45
N THR A 55 10.88 3.30 -11.94
CA THR A 55 10.29 2.17 -11.20
C THR A 55 10.57 0.85 -11.91
N TYR A 56 9.77 0.54 -12.92
CA TYR A 56 9.74 -0.71 -13.66
C TYR A 56 9.49 -0.46 -15.15
N TYR A 57 10.23 -1.12 -16.00
CA TYR A 57 9.98 -1.20 -17.45
C TYR A 57 10.51 -2.50 -18.03
N LEU A 58 10.07 -2.87 -19.24
CA LEU A 58 10.60 -4.01 -19.96
C LEU A 58 11.82 -3.58 -20.77
N GLY A 59 13.01 -4.02 -20.33
CA GLY A 59 14.25 -3.90 -21.07
C GLY A 59 14.46 -5.09 -22.03
N PRO A 60 15.59 -5.09 -22.78
CA PRO A 60 15.93 -6.18 -23.71
C PRO A 60 16.02 -7.56 -23.03
N ASP A 61 16.47 -7.59 -21.77
CA ASP A 61 16.69 -8.82 -21.00
C ASP A 61 15.56 -9.13 -20.02
N GLY A 62 14.43 -8.40 -20.10
CA GLY A 62 13.26 -8.58 -19.26
C GLY A 62 12.98 -7.42 -18.31
N PRO A 63 12.22 -7.66 -17.23
CA PRO A 63 11.87 -6.65 -16.24
C PRO A 63 13.09 -6.01 -15.59
N THR A 64 13.17 -4.67 -15.64
CA THR A 64 14.27 -3.88 -15.07
C THR A 64 13.75 -2.51 -14.61
N GLY A 65 14.62 -1.74 -13.99
CA GLY A 65 14.36 -0.41 -13.46
C GLY A 65 14.96 -0.25 -12.06
N PRO A 66 15.23 0.99 -11.61
CA PRO A 66 15.89 1.23 -10.33
C PRO A 66 15.25 0.52 -9.15
N GLU A 67 13.91 0.53 -9.06
CA GLU A 67 13.20 -0.12 -7.95
C GLU A 67 13.09 -1.64 -8.13
N VAL A 68 13.10 -2.15 -9.36
CA VAL A 68 13.19 -3.59 -9.62
C VAL A 68 14.52 -4.13 -9.12
N GLU A 69 15.62 -3.41 -9.37
CA GLU A 69 16.95 -3.83 -8.91
C GLU A 69 17.03 -3.85 -7.37
N LEU A 70 16.50 -2.81 -6.69
CA LEU A 70 16.42 -2.78 -5.22
C LEU A 70 15.59 -3.95 -4.66
N ALA A 71 14.44 -4.22 -5.27
CA ALA A 71 13.57 -5.34 -4.85
C ALA A 71 14.24 -6.69 -5.12
N ARG A 72 15.02 -6.82 -6.20
CA ARG A 72 15.79 -8.03 -6.52
C ARG A 72 16.88 -8.28 -5.49
N GLU A 73 17.67 -7.27 -5.16
CA GLU A 73 18.68 -7.36 -4.10
C GLU A 73 18.07 -7.74 -2.75
N PHE A 74 16.90 -7.20 -2.44
CA PHE A 74 16.19 -7.57 -1.21
C PHE A 74 15.68 -9.00 -1.24
N ALA A 75 15.11 -9.48 -2.36
CA ALA A 75 14.70 -10.87 -2.52
C ALA A 75 15.89 -11.85 -2.40
N ASP A 76 17.02 -11.50 -3.03
CA ASP A 76 18.28 -12.26 -2.93
C ASP A 76 18.80 -12.31 -1.48
N TYR A 77 18.74 -11.18 -0.76
CA TYR A 77 19.12 -11.12 0.67
C TYR A 77 18.24 -12.05 1.53
N LEU A 78 16.94 -12.16 1.20
CA LEU A 78 16.01 -13.08 1.88
C LEU A 78 16.16 -14.54 1.41
N GLY A 79 16.85 -14.80 0.31
CA GLY A 79 17.00 -16.13 -0.30
C GLY A 79 15.70 -16.61 -0.97
N VAL A 80 14.89 -15.70 -1.54
CA VAL A 80 13.61 -15.99 -2.20
C VAL A 80 13.60 -15.46 -3.64
N ALA A 81 12.68 -15.95 -4.47
CA ALA A 81 12.48 -15.41 -5.81
C ALA A 81 11.73 -14.06 -5.77
N LEU A 82 12.07 -13.13 -6.67
CA LEU A 82 11.29 -11.91 -6.90
C LEU A 82 10.17 -12.19 -7.92
N GLU A 83 8.94 -11.91 -7.54
CA GLU A 83 7.77 -11.84 -8.42
C GLU A 83 7.35 -10.39 -8.60
N ILE A 84 6.98 -9.98 -9.81
CA ILE A 84 6.63 -8.58 -10.12
C ILE A 84 5.20 -8.54 -10.64
N GLU A 85 4.37 -7.75 -9.96
CA GLU A 85 2.99 -7.45 -10.33
C GLU A 85 2.88 -5.97 -10.70
N ALA A 86 2.72 -5.67 -11.98
CA ALA A 86 2.60 -4.31 -12.47
C ALA A 86 1.13 -3.88 -12.54
N ALA A 87 0.75 -2.95 -11.67
CA ALA A 87 -0.58 -2.35 -11.68
C ALA A 87 -0.78 -1.45 -12.91
N THR A 88 -2.01 -1.40 -13.42
CA THR A 88 -2.38 -0.53 -14.55
C THR A 88 -2.54 0.93 -14.12
N ALA A 89 -2.87 1.19 -12.84
CA ALA A 89 -3.03 2.52 -12.29
C ALA A 89 -2.33 2.63 -10.92
N PHE A 90 -1.74 3.80 -10.64
CA PHE A 90 -1.08 4.06 -9.36
C PHE A 90 -2.03 3.91 -8.17
N ALA A 91 -3.27 4.40 -8.32
CA ALA A 91 -4.31 4.33 -7.29
C ALA A 91 -4.66 2.88 -6.85
N GLN A 92 -4.35 1.87 -7.66
CA GLN A 92 -4.62 0.47 -7.33
C GLN A 92 -3.63 -0.11 -6.30
N LEU A 93 -2.39 0.42 -6.24
CA LEU A 93 -1.29 -0.17 -5.49
C LEU A 93 -1.60 -0.35 -4.00
N SER A 94 -2.12 0.70 -3.37
CA SER A 94 -2.50 0.65 -1.95
C SER A 94 -3.53 -0.45 -1.66
N GLY A 95 -4.57 -0.53 -2.48
CA GLY A 95 -5.60 -1.55 -2.35
C GLY A 95 -5.09 -2.98 -2.63
N LEU A 96 -4.14 -3.16 -3.55
CA LEU A 96 -3.50 -4.45 -3.80
C LEU A 96 -2.71 -4.91 -2.58
N LEU A 97 -1.92 -4.03 -1.97
CA LEU A 97 -1.15 -4.34 -0.76
C LEU A 97 -2.05 -4.68 0.43
N GLU A 98 -3.10 -3.89 0.67
CA GLU A 98 -4.08 -4.14 1.74
C GLU A 98 -4.79 -5.48 1.60
N ARG A 99 -5.07 -5.89 0.37
CA ARG A 99 -5.64 -7.22 0.06
C ARG A 99 -4.62 -8.35 0.04
N ARG A 100 -3.34 -8.05 0.38
CA ARG A 100 -2.23 -9.02 0.37
C ARG A 100 -2.02 -9.70 -0.98
N GLN A 101 -2.23 -8.93 -2.06
CA GLN A 101 -1.93 -9.37 -3.43
C GLN A 101 -0.46 -9.11 -3.82
N GLY A 102 0.30 -8.52 -2.90
CA GLY A 102 1.74 -8.36 -2.94
C GLY A 102 2.28 -8.13 -1.54
N ASP A 103 3.59 -8.15 -1.40
CA ASP A 103 4.30 -8.07 -0.13
C ASP A 103 4.86 -6.66 0.12
N LEU A 104 5.22 -5.96 -0.94
CA LEU A 104 5.70 -4.58 -0.89
C LEU A 104 5.27 -3.78 -2.13
N ILE A 105 5.23 -2.47 -1.98
CA ILE A 105 5.09 -1.54 -3.10
C ILE A 105 6.47 -0.92 -3.37
N ALA A 106 6.93 -1.00 -4.62
CA ALA A 106 8.07 -0.29 -5.14
C ALA A 106 7.64 0.39 -6.45
N ALA A 107 7.15 1.63 -6.34
CA ALA A 107 6.50 2.40 -7.38
C ALA A 107 6.69 3.91 -7.20
N SER A 108 7.87 4.33 -6.71
CA SER A 108 8.18 5.71 -6.31
C SER A 108 7.14 6.27 -5.31
N LEU A 109 6.78 5.43 -4.33
CA LEU A 109 5.77 5.80 -3.35
C LEU A 109 6.34 6.76 -2.32
N THR A 110 5.98 8.03 -2.41
CA THR A 110 6.37 9.07 -1.45
C THR A 110 5.84 8.74 -0.06
N ARG A 111 6.70 8.83 0.96
CA ARG A 111 6.31 8.75 2.36
C ARG A 111 5.54 10.02 2.72
N THR A 112 4.27 9.88 3.08
CA THR A 112 3.44 10.97 3.59
C THR A 112 2.85 10.59 4.95
N PRO A 113 2.49 11.56 5.81
CA PRO A 113 1.84 11.26 7.08
C PRO A 113 0.56 10.42 6.94
N GLU A 114 -0.23 10.66 5.88
CA GLU A 114 -1.45 9.88 5.60
C GLU A 114 -1.12 8.42 5.31
N ARG A 115 -0.06 8.16 4.53
CA ARG A 115 0.36 6.80 4.17
C ARG A 115 1.02 6.07 5.32
N GLU A 116 1.76 6.76 6.19
CA GLU A 116 2.36 6.16 7.39
C GLU A 116 1.32 5.64 8.39
N LEU A 117 0.09 6.15 8.37
CA LEU A 117 -1.02 5.60 9.15
C LEU A 117 -1.53 4.24 8.62
N ARG A 118 -1.23 3.91 7.37
CA ARG A 118 -1.73 2.71 6.67
C ARG A 118 -0.66 1.68 6.39
N PHE A 119 0.57 2.12 6.15
CA PHE A 119 1.67 1.29 5.68
C PHE A 119 2.93 1.48 6.51
N ASN A 120 3.71 0.41 6.63
CA ASN A 120 5.08 0.48 7.11
C ASN A 120 6.00 0.78 5.93
N PHE A 121 6.85 1.79 6.08
CA PHE A 121 7.87 2.13 5.10
C PHE A 121 9.22 1.52 5.47
N GLY A 122 9.96 1.09 4.46
CA GLY A 122 11.39 0.79 4.58
C GLY A 122 12.23 2.06 4.77
N PRO A 123 13.57 1.94 4.79
CA PRO A 123 14.45 3.10 4.75
C PRO A 123 14.22 3.95 3.50
N ASP A 124 14.32 5.26 3.63
CA ASP A 124 14.26 6.16 2.48
C ASP A 124 15.53 5.99 1.64
N TYR A 125 15.39 5.80 0.34
CA TYR A 125 16.50 5.60 -0.59
C TYR A 125 16.63 6.77 -1.59
N LEU A 126 15.64 7.67 -1.63
CA LEU A 126 15.64 8.85 -2.50
C LEU A 126 14.92 10.00 -1.81
N GLU A 127 15.56 11.18 -1.81
CA GLU A 127 14.93 12.44 -1.47
C GLU A 127 14.59 13.20 -2.74
N THR A 128 13.38 13.72 -2.84
CA THR A 128 12.93 14.51 -3.98
C THR A 128 12.09 15.68 -3.52
N SER A 129 11.90 16.66 -4.38
CA SER A 129 10.98 17.78 -4.17
C SER A 129 9.91 17.80 -5.25
N THR A 130 8.69 18.10 -4.87
CA THR A 130 7.61 18.32 -5.85
C THR A 130 7.80 19.67 -6.52
N VAL A 131 7.76 19.66 -7.86
CA VAL A 131 7.84 20.88 -8.69
C VAL A 131 6.60 21.00 -9.56
N VAL A 132 6.23 22.26 -9.87
CA VAL A 132 5.15 22.57 -10.82
C VAL A 132 5.75 22.67 -12.21
N VAL A 133 5.26 21.86 -13.14
CA VAL A 133 5.57 21.96 -14.56
C VAL A 133 4.44 22.70 -15.26
N TYR A 134 4.78 23.72 -16.03
CA TYR A 134 3.83 24.58 -16.72
C TYR A 134 4.35 24.99 -18.11
N LEU A 135 3.45 25.41 -19.00
CA LEU A 135 3.82 25.74 -20.38
C LEU A 135 4.75 26.95 -20.42
N ARG A 136 5.86 26.84 -21.17
CA ARG A 136 6.80 27.94 -21.39
C ARG A 136 6.09 29.13 -22.05
N GLY A 137 6.31 30.32 -21.50
CA GLY A 137 5.69 31.57 -21.99
C GLY A 137 4.44 31.98 -21.23
N GLN A 138 3.92 31.12 -20.37
CA GLN A 138 2.92 31.50 -19.37
C GLN A 138 3.60 32.12 -18.14
N GLU A 139 2.83 32.81 -17.32
CA GLU A 139 3.29 33.36 -16.05
C GLU A 139 3.74 32.24 -15.12
N ARG A 140 4.95 32.41 -14.60
CA ARG A 140 5.54 31.42 -13.68
C ARG A 140 4.75 31.39 -12.37
N PRO A 141 4.21 30.23 -11.94
CA PRO A 141 3.65 30.13 -10.61
C PRO A 141 4.77 30.18 -9.56
N GLU A 142 4.64 31.07 -8.58
CA GLU A 142 5.57 31.19 -7.45
C GLU A 142 5.06 30.40 -6.22
N SER A 143 3.76 30.12 -6.22
CA SER A 143 3.07 29.37 -5.17
C SER A 143 1.93 28.51 -5.73
N LEU A 144 1.37 27.63 -4.90
CA LEU A 144 0.17 26.87 -5.27
C LEU A 144 -1.07 27.77 -5.45
N ALA A 145 -1.09 28.97 -4.85
CA ALA A 145 -2.18 29.93 -5.04
C ALA A 145 -2.26 30.43 -6.49
N ASP A 146 -1.13 30.53 -7.20
CA ASP A 146 -1.06 30.95 -8.58
C ASP A 146 -1.59 29.89 -9.57
N LEU A 147 -1.90 28.71 -9.06
CA LEU A 147 -2.53 27.62 -9.81
C LEU A 147 -4.07 27.71 -9.77
N ALA A 148 -4.65 28.58 -8.94
CA ALA A 148 -6.10 28.76 -8.86
C ALA A 148 -6.66 29.21 -10.22
N GLY A 149 -7.69 28.53 -10.71
CA GLY A 149 -8.32 28.77 -12.00
C GLY A 149 -7.57 28.22 -13.21
N ARG A 150 -6.36 27.64 -13.04
CA ARG A 150 -5.65 26.94 -14.12
C ARG A 150 -6.18 25.52 -14.29
N LYS A 151 -6.07 24.99 -15.49
CA LYS A 151 -6.39 23.59 -15.80
C LYS A 151 -5.24 22.68 -15.37
N ILE A 152 -5.39 22.01 -14.24
CA ILE A 152 -4.39 21.15 -13.62
C ILE A 152 -4.83 19.69 -13.73
N MET A 153 -3.93 18.80 -14.11
CA MET A 153 -4.11 17.36 -13.99
C MET A 153 -2.96 16.76 -13.18
N VAL A 154 -3.25 15.75 -12.37
CA VAL A 154 -2.27 15.00 -11.59
C VAL A 154 -2.63 13.51 -11.58
N ILE A 155 -1.65 12.66 -11.27
CA ILE A 155 -1.91 11.24 -11.04
C ILE A 155 -2.82 11.08 -9.81
N ALA A 156 -3.88 10.31 -9.96
CA ALA A 156 -4.83 10.03 -8.89
C ALA A 156 -4.15 9.27 -7.73
N ASP A 157 -4.55 9.58 -6.49
CA ASP A 157 -4.01 9.04 -5.25
C ASP A 157 -2.50 9.23 -5.06
N SER A 158 -1.88 10.15 -5.82
CA SER A 158 -0.47 10.52 -5.66
C SER A 158 -0.27 11.49 -4.50
N SER A 159 0.99 11.66 -4.06
CA SER A 159 1.39 12.72 -3.12
C SER A 159 1.11 14.12 -3.67
N TYR A 160 1.07 14.29 -4.99
CA TYR A 160 0.70 15.54 -5.64
C TYR A 160 -0.76 15.88 -5.38
N GLU A 161 -1.65 14.90 -5.51
CA GLU A 161 -3.06 15.09 -5.20
C GLU A 161 -3.29 15.36 -3.72
N GLU A 162 -2.58 14.66 -2.83
CA GLU A 162 -2.60 14.92 -1.39
C GLU A 162 -2.18 16.38 -1.08
N THR A 163 -1.10 16.86 -1.72
CA THR A 163 -0.61 18.25 -1.59
C THR A 163 -1.66 19.26 -2.05
N LEU A 164 -2.28 19.04 -3.21
CA LEU A 164 -3.32 19.94 -3.73
C LEU A 164 -4.59 19.91 -2.85
N ARG A 165 -4.94 18.75 -2.33
CA ARG A 165 -6.10 18.58 -1.42
C ARG A 165 -5.91 19.36 -0.13
N ALA A 166 -4.74 19.28 0.48
CA ALA A 166 -4.39 20.07 1.66
C ALA A 166 -4.40 21.58 1.36
N ALA A 167 -3.78 21.99 0.25
CA ALA A 167 -3.72 23.40 -0.13
C ALA A 167 -5.08 24.01 -0.47
N ARG A 168 -6.03 23.22 -0.99
CA ARG A 168 -7.37 23.71 -1.36
C ARG A 168 -8.16 24.23 -0.18
N GLU A 169 -7.87 23.78 1.04
CA GLU A 169 -8.53 24.30 2.25
C GLU A 169 -8.25 25.80 2.46
N GLU A 170 -7.08 26.27 2.02
CA GLU A 170 -6.62 27.65 2.18
C GLU A 170 -6.68 28.47 0.88
N ILE A 171 -6.77 27.81 -0.28
CA ILE A 171 -6.72 28.44 -1.60
C ILE A 171 -8.06 28.27 -2.33
N PRO A 172 -8.96 29.28 -2.25
CA PRO A 172 -10.22 29.25 -2.99
C PRO A 172 -9.97 29.20 -4.51
N GLY A 173 -10.70 28.30 -5.19
CA GLY A 173 -10.59 28.16 -6.65
C GLY A 173 -9.45 27.25 -7.11
N LEU A 174 -8.64 26.69 -6.22
CA LEU A 174 -7.71 25.62 -6.56
C LEU A 174 -8.49 24.35 -6.89
N ALA A 175 -8.38 23.88 -8.13
CA ALA A 175 -9.05 22.70 -8.65
C ALA A 175 -8.12 21.93 -9.57
N TRP A 176 -8.29 20.61 -9.62
CA TRP A 176 -7.53 19.72 -10.48
C TRP A 176 -8.38 18.53 -10.93
N GLU A 177 -7.94 17.87 -11.97
CA GLU A 177 -8.49 16.61 -12.47
C GLU A 177 -7.53 15.47 -12.10
N PRO A 178 -7.89 14.55 -11.20
CA PRO A 178 -7.10 13.36 -10.94
C PRO A 178 -7.26 12.36 -12.10
N ARG A 179 -6.14 11.75 -12.52
CA ARG A 179 -6.10 10.78 -13.62
C ARG A 179 -5.48 9.47 -13.14
N ASP A 180 -6.16 8.37 -13.41
CA ASP A 180 -5.71 7.01 -13.10
C ASP A 180 -5.35 6.20 -14.36
N ASP A 181 -5.67 6.72 -15.52
CA ASP A 181 -5.53 6.10 -16.85
C ASP A 181 -4.29 6.56 -17.63
N VAL A 182 -3.47 7.46 -17.05
CA VAL A 182 -2.27 8.03 -17.70
C VAL A 182 -1.02 7.91 -16.83
N GLY A 183 0.15 7.95 -17.46
CA GLY A 183 1.43 8.08 -16.80
C GLY A 183 1.87 9.55 -16.63
N MET A 184 3.01 9.74 -15.96
CA MET A 184 3.56 11.08 -15.79
C MET A 184 4.03 11.68 -17.11
N GLU A 185 4.56 10.86 -18.00
CA GLU A 185 5.02 11.25 -19.33
C GLU A 185 3.87 11.85 -20.17
N GLU A 186 2.68 11.25 -20.12
CA GLU A 186 1.51 11.79 -20.82
C GLU A 186 1.05 13.12 -20.22
N LEU A 187 1.14 13.31 -18.88
CA LEU A 187 0.84 14.59 -18.26
C LEU A 187 1.85 15.67 -18.65
N LEU A 188 3.14 15.34 -18.70
CA LEU A 188 4.19 16.27 -19.17
C LEU A 188 3.98 16.66 -20.64
N LEU A 189 3.62 15.72 -21.50
CA LEU A 189 3.26 15.98 -22.89
C LEU A 189 2.01 16.85 -23.00
N ALA A 190 0.98 16.60 -22.19
CA ALA A 190 -0.23 17.40 -22.16
C ALA A 190 0.04 18.87 -21.77
N VAL A 191 1.00 19.12 -20.87
CA VAL A 191 1.47 20.48 -20.58
C VAL A 191 2.21 21.06 -21.78
N ALA A 192 3.13 20.31 -22.39
CA ALA A 192 3.91 20.78 -23.53
C ALA A 192 3.04 21.14 -24.75
N ASP A 193 1.96 20.41 -24.97
CA ASP A 193 0.98 20.63 -26.04
C ASP A 193 -0.07 21.70 -25.68
N GLY A 194 -0.05 22.23 -24.46
CA GLY A 194 -1.04 23.20 -23.97
C GLY A 194 -2.45 22.63 -23.74
N ALA A 195 -2.59 21.33 -23.67
CA ALA A 195 -3.86 20.66 -23.35
C ALA A 195 -4.27 20.88 -21.88
N ILE A 196 -3.28 21.05 -21.01
CA ILE A 196 -3.42 21.48 -19.61
C ILE A 196 -2.42 22.60 -19.31
N ASP A 197 -2.71 23.42 -18.30
CA ASP A 197 -1.86 24.55 -17.93
C ASP A 197 -0.68 24.12 -17.04
N ALA A 198 -0.89 23.12 -16.18
CA ALA A 198 0.13 22.64 -15.25
C ALA A 198 -0.10 21.20 -14.77
N THR A 199 0.99 20.57 -14.33
CA THR A 199 0.99 19.36 -13.53
C THR A 199 2.04 19.46 -12.42
N LEU A 200 1.96 18.58 -11.43
CA LEU A 200 2.96 18.43 -10.39
C LEU A 200 3.76 17.15 -10.63
N VAL A 201 5.06 17.20 -10.39
CA VAL A 201 5.99 16.08 -10.62
C VAL A 201 7.14 16.16 -9.63
N ASP A 202 7.77 15.03 -9.35
CA ASP A 202 9.00 15.00 -8.57
C ASP A 202 10.19 15.49 -9.41
N SER A 203 11.08 16.24 -8.78
CA SER A 203 12.22 16.90 -9.45
C SER A 203 13.16 15.91 -10.15
N ASN A 204 13.32 14.69 -9.63
CA ASN A 204 14.12 13.64 -10.27
C ASN A 204 13.51 13.15 -11.60
N ILE A 205 12.18 13.14 -11.73
CA ILE A 205 11.49 12.74 -12.96
C ILE A 205 11.60 13.84 -14.01
N TYR A 206 11.48 15.12 -13.59
CA TYR A 206 11.59 16.26 -14.50
C TYR A 206 12.98 16.41 -15.12
N ASN A 207 14.03 15.92 -14.43
CA ASN A 207 15.43 16.03 -14.87
C ASN A 207 15.90 14.81 -15.69
N LEU A 208 15.02 13.84 -15.99
CA LEU A 208 15.30 12.71 -16.88
C LEU A 208 15.15 13.16 -18.35
#